data_f5017be8d61c6a2a81b7646063b1164f
#
_entry.id   f5017be8d61c6a2a81b7646063b1164f
#
_cell.length_a   1.000
_cell.length_b   1.000
_cell.length_c   1.000
_cell.angle_alpha   90.00
_cell.angle_beta   90.00
_cell.angle_gamma   90.00
#
_symmetry.space_group_name_H-M   'P 1'
#
loop_
_entity.id
_entity.type
_entity.pdbx_description
1 polymer ?
#
loop_
_entity_poly.entity_id
_entity_poly.type
_entity_poly.pdbx_seq_one_letter_code
_entity_poly.pdbx_strand_id
1 'polypeptide(L)'
;MRVANAPTRRFFVADRQSGPVLLKYAPEHIKMDILPRICRGEVCFSIGMSEPNSGSDLFAAKTKATKTDGGFLINGTKIWTSSAQVANYMLAIFRTSPSTKENRRHGLTQFLVDMKTPGIKVNPIGQLTGKSEFNEVVFTDAFVPEDHALGEIDGAWKQATSELAYERSGPERFLETYYVLTELVRALGDKPDTRGAEGIGRLVAQLHTMRRMSVSVAGMLHAGKEPVVEASIVKDIGTIWEQALPQRVRDLAAFVEPDASNHEILDTVLPYAMKVAPKLTIQGGTTEVLRGIIARGLGLR
;
A
#
# COMPACT_ATOMS: atom_id res chain seq x y z
N MET A 1 -2.57 7.36 15.53
CA MET A 1 -1.41 6.43 15.39
C MET A 1 -0.33 6.98 14.46
N ARG A 2 -0.61 7.37 13.22
CA ARG A 2 0.42 7.97 12.32
C ARG A 2 0.99 9.28 12.89
N VAL A 3 0.16 10.14 13.45
CA VAL A 3 0.60 11.39 14.09
C VAL A 3 1.53 11.13 15.29
N ALA A 4 1.33 10.03 16.02
CA ALA A 4 2.19 9.59 17.10
C ALA A 4 3.39 8.74 16.62
N ASN A 5 3.64 8.69 15.30
CA ASN A 5 4.71 7.91 14.67
C ASN A 5 4.69 6.40 15.04
N ALA A 6 3.51 5.86 15.35
CA ALA A 6 3.36 4.45 15.67
C ALA A 6 3.61 3.56 14.44
N PRO A 7 4.19 2.35 14.59
CA PRO A 7 4.55 1.46 13.47
C PRO A 7 3.32 0.78 12.85
N THR A 8 2.37 1.58 12.36
CA THR A 8 1.08 1.12 11.81
C THR A 8 1.22 0.31 10.53
N ARG A 9 2.36 0.40 9.85
CA ARG A 9 2.57 -0.20 8.54
C ARG A 9 2.48 -1.72 8.54
N ARG A 10 2.90 -2.38 9.63
CA ARG A 10 2.82 -3.84 9.77
C ARG A 10 1.38 -4.36 9.81
N PHE A 11 0.48 -3.56 10.40
CA PHE A 11 -0.92 -3.93 10.55
C PHE A 11 -1.79 -3.46 9.39
N PHE A 12 -1.34 -2.43 8.66
CA PHE A 12 -2.09 -1.86 7.55
C PHE A 12 -2.51 -2.89 6.49
N VAL A 13 -1.58 -3.74 6.06
CA VAL A 13 -1.86 -4.76 5.04
C VAL A 13 -2.88 -5.78 5.56
N ALA A 14 -2.75 -6.21 6.82
CA ALA A 14 -3.68 -7.15 7.43
C ALA A 14 -5.07 -6.54 7.61
N ASP A 15 -5.16 -5.33 8.18
CA ASP A 15 -6.42 -4.67 8.55
C ASP A 15 -7.16 -4.09 7.33
N ARG A 16 -6.45 -3.37 6.45
CA ARG A 16 -7.09 -2.58 5.37
C ARG A 16 -7.19 -3.29 4.03
N GLN A 17 -6.39 -4.31 3.80
CA GLN A 17 -6.36 -5.05 2.54
C GLN A 17 -6.77 -6.50 2.74
N SER A 18 -6.02 -7.27 3.54
CA SER A 18 -6.23 -8.71 3.65
C SER A 18 -7.50 -9.09 4.42
N GLY A 19 -7.79 -8.40 5.52
CA GLY A 19 -8.99 -8.67 6.33
C GLY A 19 -10.29 -8.55 5.55
N PRO A 20 -10.54 -7.44 4.82
CA PRO A 20 -11.73 -7.29 3.97
C PRO A 20 -11.85 -8.37 2.88
N VAL A 21 -10.74 -8.79 2.27
CA VAL A 21 -10.72 -9.86 1.27
C VAL A 21 -11.09 -11.19 1.89
N LEU A 22 -10.44 -11.55 3.00
CA LEU A 22 -10.75 -12.79 3.72
C LEU A 22 -12.21 -12.81 4.18
N LEU A 23 -12.70 -11.71 4.74
CA LEU A 23 -14.10 -11.60 5.18
C LEU A 23 -15.08 -11.87 4.05
N LYS A 24 -14.77 -11.42 2.83
CA LYS A 24 -15.65 -11.55 1.67
C LYS A 24 -15.52 -12.88 0.92
N TYR A 25 -14.30 -13.40 0.79
CA TYR A 25 -14.00 -14.48 -0.16
C TYR A 25 -13.45 -15.75 0.45
N ALA A 26 -12.94 -15.75 1.70
CA ALA A 26 -12.39 -16.94 2.32
C ALA A 26 -13.48 -17.90 2.81
N PRO A 27 -13.20 -19.21 2.87
CA PRO A 27 -14.03 -20.18 3.57
C PRO A 27 -14.20 -19.85 5.05
N GLU A 28 -15.28 -20.31 5.67
CA GLU A 28 -15.65 -19.93 7.02
C GLU A 28 -14.59 -20.32 8.07
N HIS A 29 -13.98 -21.51 7.94
CA HIS A 29 -12.93 -21.95 8.87
C HIS A 29 -11.71 -21.04 8.84
N ILE A 30 -11.31 -20.53 7.67
CA ILE A 30 -10.21 -19.55 7.52
C ILE A 30 -10.59 -18.20 8.16
N LYS A 31 -11.83 -17.74 7.96
CA LYS A 31 -12.33 -16.51 8.61
C LYS A 31 -12.27 -16.63 10.13
N MET A 32 -12.78 -17.74 10.69
CA MET A 32 -12.84 -17.96 12.13
C MET A 32 -11.46 -18.08 12.78
N ASP A 33 -10.46 -18.60 12.07
CA ASP A 33 -9.09 -18.62 12.56
C ASP A 33 -8.37 -17.28 12.41
N ILE A 34 -8.36 -16.70 11.21
CA ILE A 34 -7.44 -15.62 10.89
C ILE A 34 -7.98 -14.24 11.26
N LEU A 35 -9.27 -13.93 11.05
CA LEU A 35 -9.81 -12.59 11.30
C LEU A 35 -9.70 -12.15 12.76
N PRO A 36 -10.00 -12.99 13.77
CA PRO A 36 -9.76 -12.62 15.17
C PRO A 36 -8.29 -12.32 15.48
N ARG A 37 -7.37 -13.06 14.86
CA ARG A 37 -5.93 -12.85 15.04
C ARG A 37 -5.45 -11.54 14.39
N ILE A 38 -6.04 -11.14 13.25
CA ILE A 38 -5.81 -9.81 12.67
C ILE A 38 -6.26 -8.73 13.66
N CYS A 39 -7.46 -8.84 14.21
CA CYS A 39 -8.00 -7.85 15.16
C CYS A 39 -7.14 -7.72 16.44
N ARG A 40 -6.51 -8.79 16.88
CA ARG A 40 -5.58 -8.79 18.03
C ARG A 40 -4.15 -8.39 17.66
N GLY A 41 -3.85 -8.18 16.37
CA GLY A 41 -2.50 -7.84 15.90
C GLY A 41 -1.49 -9.00 15.98
N GLU A 42 -1.97 -10.25 16.01
CA GLU A 42 -1.15 -11.46 16.15
C GLU A 42 -0.55 -11.94 14.82
N VAL A 43 -1.13 -11.53 13.69
CA VAL A 43 -0.69 -11.93 12.36
C VAL A 43 -0.39 -10.72 11.47
N CYS A 44 0.70 -10.84 10.72
CA CYS A 44 1.11 -9.87 9.70
C CYS A 44 0.89 -10.46 8.30
N PHE A 45 0.53 -9.60 7.37
CA PHE A 45 0.31 -9.96 5.98
C PHE A 45 1.28 -9.23 5.05
N SER A 46 1.53 -9.86 3.91
CA SER A 46 2.16 -9.26 2.75
C SER A 46 1.27 -9.40 1.51
N ILE A 47 1.55 -8.61 0.48
CA ILE A 47 0.80 -8.67 -0.79
C ILE A 47 1.76 -9.05 -1.91
N GLY A 48 1.44 -10.14 -2.63
CA GLY A 48 2.22 -10.68 -3.73
C GLY A 48 1.52 -10.45 -5.09
N MET A 49 1.55 -9.24 -5.61
CA MET A 49 0.96 -8.91 -6.91
C MET A 49 2.03 -8.78 -8.00
N SER A 50 2.98 -7.86 -7.81
CA SER A 50 4.00 -7.53 -8.81
C SER A 50 5.00 -8.65 -9.04
N GLU A 51 5.49 -8.76 -10.28
CA GLU A 51 6.58 -9.66 -10.69
C GLU A 51 7.69 -8.85 -11.37
N PRO A 52 8.90 -9.39 -11.56
CA PRO A 52 9.99 -8.66 -12.21
C PRO A 52 9.62 -7.99 -13.54
N ASN A 53 8.71 -8.60 -14.31
CA ASN A 53 8.25 -8.10 -15.61
C ASN A 53 6.75 -7.70 -15.62
N SER A 54 6.11 -7.57 -14.45
CA SER A 54 4.68 -7.27 -14.32
C SER A 54 4.42 -6.44 -13.06
N GLY A 55 4.30 -5.14 -13.22
CA GLY A 55 3.92 -4.20 -12.14
C GLY A 55 2.58 -3.56 -12.44
N SER A 56 2.59 -2.41 -13.15
CA SER A 56 1.35 -1.70 -13.54
C SER A 56 0.45 -2.54 -14.46
N ASP A 57 1.01 -3.41 -15.30
CA ASP A 57 0.26 -4.43 -16.05
C ASP A 57 0.20 -5.75 -15.27
N LEU A 58 -0.69 -5.79 -14.27
CA LEU A 58 -0.88 -6.97 -13.43
C LEU A 58 -1.29 -8.23 -14.23
N PHE A 59 -1.94 -8.04 -15.39
CA PHE A 59 -2.38 -9.16 -16.24
C PHE A 59 -1.24 -9.91 -16.93
N ALA A 60 -0.07 -9.28 -17.01
CA ALA A 60 1.15 -9.91 -17.51
C ALA A 60 1.81 -10.85 -16.49
N ALA A 61 1.23 -11.04 -15.30
CA ALA A 61 1.75 -11.93 -14.27
C ALA A 61 1.86 -13.37 -14.79
N LYS A 62 3.01 -14.01 -14.51
CA LYS A 62 3.41 -15.33 -15.02
C LYS A 62 3.66 -16.37 -13.94
N THR A 63 3.79 -15.98 -12.67
CA THR A 63 3.92 -16.95 -11.55
C THR A 63 2.75 -17.91 -11.60
N LYS A 64 3.02 -19.20 -11.78
CA LYS A 64 2.01 -20.23 -12.03
C LYS A 64 1.49 -20.83 -10.74
N ALA A 65 0.21 -21.17 -10.73
CA ALA A 65 -0.42 -22.07 -9.79
C ALA A 65 -0.95 -23.29 -10.58
N THR A 66 -0.19 -24.36 -10.55
CA THR A 66 -0.54 -25.59 -11.28
C THR A 66 -1.38 -26.48 -10.37
N LYS A 67 -2.60 -26.84 -10.81
CA LYS A 67 -3.49 -27.73 -10.06
C LYS A 67 -2.83 -29.08 -9.83
N THR A 68 -2.91 -29.58 -8.60
CA THR A 68 -2.46 -30.90 -8.17
C THR A 68 -3.46 -31.51 -7.21
N ASP A 69 -3.20 -32.70 -6.71
CA ASP A 69 -4.07 -33.34 -5.73
C ASP A 69 -4.12 -32.51 -4.43
N GLY A 70 -5.33 -32.18 -4.00
CA GLY A 70 -5.60 -31.39 -2.80
C GLY A 70 -5.24 -29.88 -2.85
N GLY A 71 -4.71 -29.37 -3.98
CA GLY A 71 -4.32 -27.96 -4.04
C GLY A 71 -3.62 -27.51 -5.31
N PHE A 72 -2.62 -26.65 -5.12
CA PHE A 72 -1.84 -26.05 -6.20
C PHE A 72 -0.35 -26.03 -5.87
N LEU A 73 0.50 -26.27 -6.84
CA LEU A 73 1.94 -26.02 -6.79
C LEU A 73 2.25 -24.66 -7.40
N ILE A 74 2.89 -23.82 -6.62
CA ILE A 74 3.24 -22.45 -7.03
C ILE A 74 4.69 -22.41 -7.47
N ASN A 75 4.93 -21.84 -8.67
CA ASN A 75 6.25 -21.66 -9.26
C ASN A 75 6.37 -20.27 -9.88
N GLY A 76 7.41 -19.53 -9.49
CA GLY A 76 7.70 -18.20 -10.02
C GLY A 76 8.20 -17.23 -8.97
N THR A 77 8.08 -15.92 -9.23
CA THR A 77 8.67 -14.90 -8.39
C THR A 77 7.74 -13.70 -8.25
N LYS A 78 7.52 -13.26 -7.02
CA LYS A 78 6.90 -11.96 -6.69
C LYS A 78 7.97 -10.98 -6.22
N ILE A 79 7.79 -9.69 -6.52
CA ILE A 79 8.76 -8.65 -6.17
C ILE A 79 8.05 -7.43 -5.55
N TRP A 80 8.81 -6.59 -4.88
CA TRP A 80 8.31 -5.41 -4.15
C TRP A 80 7.31 -5.75 -3.05
N THR A 81 7.40 -6.97 -2.51
CA THR A 81 6.53 -7.49 -1.47
C THR A 81 6.89 -6.89 -0.13
N SER A 82 6.06 -5.98 0.36
CA SER A 82 6.30 -5.28 1.63
C SER A 82 6.25 -6.25 2.81
N SER A 83 7.28 -6.20 3.66
CA SER A 83 7.35 -6.93 4.93
C SER A 83 7.24 -8.45 4.83
N ALA A 84 7.50 -9.05 3.67
CA ALA A 84 7.39 -10.52 3.49
C ALA A 84 8.30 -11.31 4.45
N GLN A 85 9.43 -10.73 4.86
CA GLN A 85 10.37 -11.36 5.79
C GLN A 85 9.82 -11.55 7.21
N VAL A 86 8.71 -10.89 7.55
CA VAL A 86 8.05 -11.00 8.87
C VAL A 86 6.56 -11.35 8.76
N ALA A 87 6.05 -11.53 7.55
CA ALA A 87 4.66 -11.87 7.30
C ALA A 87 4.38 -13.35 7.69
N ASN A 88 3.23 -13.58 8.30
CA ASN A 88 2.71 -14.92 8.52
C ASN A 88 2.04 -15.46 7.26
N TYR A 89 1.30 -14.58 6.58
CA TYR A 89 0.55 -14.90 5.37
C TYR A 89 0.82 -13.90 4.25
N MET A 90 0.59 -14.35 3.02
CA MET A 90 0.59 -13.50 1.84
C MET A 90 -0.74 -13.66 1.11
N LEU A 91 -1.37 -12.55 0.72
CA LEU A 91 -2.34 -12.56 -0.36
C LEU A 91 -1.62 -12.36 -1.68
N ALA A 92 -1.67 -13.34 -2.56
CA ALA A 92 -0.98 -13.30 -3.83
C ALA A 92 -1.90 -13.65 -5.00
N ILE A 93 -1.60 -13.11 -6.17
CA ILE A 93 -2.28 -13.45 -7.42
C ILE A 93 -1.35 -14.30 -8.26
N PHE A 94 -1.82 -15.49 -8.66
CA PHE A 94 -1.08 -16.41 -9.50
C PHE A 94 -1.85 -16.77 -10.77
N ARG A 95 -1.14 -17.22 -11.79
CA ARG A 95 -1.66 -17.69 -13.08
C ARG A 95 -2.14 -19.13 -12.97
N THR A 96 -3.45 -19.32 -12.94
CA THR A 96 -4.11 -20.65 -12.90
C THR A 96 -4.44 -21.19 -14.28
N SER A 97 -4.72 -20.29 -15.24
CA SER A 97 -4.92 -20.67 -16.64
C SER A 97 -4.39 -19.60 -17.60
N PRO A 98 -4.19 -19.90 -18.89
CA PRO A 98 -3.76 -18.91 -19.87
C PRO A 98 -4.75 -17.76 -20.02
N SER A 99 -4.25 -16.53 -20.21
CA SER A 99 -5.09 -15.42 -20.67
C SER A 99 -5.52 -15.65 -22.12
N THR A 100 -6.70 -15.17 -22.50
CA THR A 100 -7.16 -15.17 -23.88
C THR A 100 -6.92 -13.82 -24.55
N LYS A 101 -6.95 -13.77 -25.89
CA LYS A 101 -6.84 -12.50 -26.64
C LYS A 101 -8.03 -11.57 -26.34
N GLU A 102 -9.20 -12.17 -26.16
CA GLU A 102 -10.47 -11.50 -25.90
C GLU A 102 -10.57 -11.02 -24.44
N ASN A 103 -9.94 -11.75 -23.51
CA ASN A 103 -9.96 -11.43 -22.08
C ASN A 103 -8.58 -11.59 -21.43
N ARG A 104 -7.78 -10.53 -21.47
CA ARG A 104 -6.47 -10.48 -20.80
C ARG A 104 -6.55 -10.63 -19.28
N ARG A 105 -7.73 -10.38 -18.69
CA ARG A 105 -7.97 -10.44 -17.24
C ARG A 105 -8.24 -11.84 -16.74
N HIS A 106 -8.58 -12.79 -17.64
CA HIS A 106 -8.82 -14.18 -17.33
C HIS A 106 -7.53 -14.90 -16.90
N GLY A 107 -7.68 -15.95 -16.11
CA GLY A 107 -6.61 -16.90 -15.77
C GLY A 107 -5.77 -16.50 -14.58
N LEU A 108 -6.20 -15.51 -13.78
CA LEU A 108 -5.57 -15.15 -12.52
C LEU A 108 -6.48 -15.50 -11.35
N THR A 109 -5.93 -16.13 -10.32
CA THR A 109 -6.62 -16.46 -9.06
C THR A 109 -5.87 -15.86 -7.88
N GLN A 110 -6.60 -15.38 -6.89
CA GLN A 110 -6.03 -14.89 -5.64
C GLN A 110 -5.93 -16.03 -4.62
N PHE A 111 -4.81 -16.11 -3.91
CA PHE A 111 -4.53 -17.14 -2.93
C PHE A 111 -4.10 -16.56 -1.60
N LEU A 112 -4.50 -17.25 -0.53
CA LEU A 112 -3.93 -17.11 0.80
C LEU A 112 -2.75 -18.07 0.92
N VAL A 113 -1.55 -17.56 1.10
CA VAL A 113 -0.32 -18.36 1.20
C VAL A 113 0.23 -18.26 2.61
N ASP A 114 0.46 -19.40 3.27
CA ASP A 114 1.25 -19.44 4.51
C ASP A 114 2.73 -19.25 4.15
N MET A 115 3.37 -18.22 4.69
CA MET A 115 4.76 -17.90 4.39
C MET A 115 5.78 -18.90 4.94
N LYS A 116 5.33 -19.85 5.77
CA LYS A 116 6.14 -20.99 6.25
C LYS A 116 6.11 -22.19 5.30
N THR A 117 5.33 -22.15 4.24
CA THR A 117 5.23 -23.26 3.26
C THR A 117 6.62 -23.58 2.69
N PRO A 118 7.04 -24.87 2.69
CA PRO A 118 8.28 -25.28 2.02
C PRO A 118 8.30 -24.82 0.55
N GLY A 119 9.48 -24.46 0.05
CA GLY A 119 9.63 -23.96 -1.31
C GLY A 119 9.44 -22.43 -1.45
N ILE A 120 9.16 -21.70 -0.35
CA ILE A 120 9.13 -20.24 -0.35
C ILE A 120 10.46 -19.69 0.17
N LYS A 121 11.10 -18.83 -0.63
CA LYS A 121 12.31 -18.11 -0.26
C LYS A 121 12.08 -16.62 -0.33
N VAL A 122 12.39 -15.88 0.75
CA VAL A 122 12.26 -14.43 0.85
C VAL A 122 13.65 -13.80 0.79
N ASN A 123 13.87 -12.93 -0.19
CA ASN A 123 15.13 -12.21 -0.41
C ASN A 123 14.87 -10.71 -0.18
N PRO A 124 15.44 -10.09 0.88
CA PRO A 124 15.28 -8.67 1.15
C PRO A 124 15.93 -7.78 0.07
N ILE A 125 15.26 -6.68 -0.29
CA ILE A 125 15.75 -5.68 -1.25
C ILE A 125 16.21 -4.44 -0.49
N GLY A 126 17.50 -4.07 -0.65
CA GLY A 126 18.06 -2.88 -0.04
C GLY A 126 17.48 -1.58 -0.61
N GLN A 127 17.19 -0.61 0.25
CA GLN A 127 16.65 0.70 -0.10
C GLN A 127 17.62 1.82 0.23
N LEU A 128 17.39 3.02 -0.34
CA LEU A 128 18.16 4.24 -0.04
C LEU A 128 18.21 4.60 1.45
N THR A 129 17.20 4.15 2.21
CA THR A 129 17.12 4.35 3.67
C THR A 129 18.07 3.47 4.46
N GLY A 130 18.78 2.52 3.82
CA GLY A 130 19.57 1.48 4.49
C GLY A 130 18.72 0.33 5.07
N LYS A 131 17.40 0.37 4.91
CA LYS A 131 16.47 -0.69 5.34
C LYS A 131 16.09 -1.58 4.17
N SER A 132 15.49 -2.74 4.46
CA SER A 132 14.96 -3.69 3.47
C SER A 132 13.50 -3.98 3.79
N GLU A 133 12.61 -3.04 3.46
CA GLU A 133 11.16 -3.19 3.69
C GLU A 133 10.49 -4.00 2.57
N PHE A 134 11.06 -3.98 1.37
CA PHE A 134 10.59 -4.75 0.22
C PHE A 134 11.40 -6.02 0.04
N ASN A 135 10.76 -7.01 -0.56
CA ASN A 135 11.35 -8.31 -0.79
C ASN A 135 11.01 -8.82 -2.18
N GLU A 136 11.90 -9.65 -2.70
CA GLU A 136 11.60 -10.64 -3.69
C GLU A 136 11.17 -11.93 -2.96
N VAL A 137 10.13 -12.59 -3.46
CA VAL A 137 9.64 -13.86 -2.92
C VAL A 137 9.61 -14.88 -4.05
N VAL A 138 10.47 -15.89 -3.95
CA VAL A 138 10.61 -16.98 -4.93
C VAL A 138 9.83 -18.19 -4.44
N PHE A 139 9.05 -18.77 -5.34
CA PHE A 139 8.27 -19.98 -5.13
C PHE A 139 8.83 -21.09 -5.99
N THR A 140 9.17 -22.23 -5.38
CA THR A 140 9.64 -23.44 -6.04
C THR A 140 8.82 -24.60 -5.49
N ASP A 141 7.87 -25.09 -6.29
CA ASP A 141 6.91 -26.14 -5.92
C ASP A 141 6.25 -25.93 -4.55
N ALA A 142 5.97 -24.67 -4.21
CA ALA A 142 5.31 -24.32 -2.95
C ALA A 142 3.84 -24.76 -2.99
N PHE A 143 3.46 -25.69 -2.13
CA PHE A 143 2.09 -26.23 -2.07
C PHE A 143 1.14 -25.28 -1.35
N VAL A 144 0.03 -24.94 -2.00
CA VAL A 144 -1.07 -24.17 -1.42
C VAL A 144 -2.35 -25.02 -1.48
N PRO A 145 -3.03 -25.26 -0.34
CA PRO A 145 -4.28 -26.02 -0.30
C PRO A 145 -5.38 -25.42 -1.20
N GLU A 146 -6.28 -26.26 -1.69
CA GLU A 146 -7.34 -25.84 -2.60
C GLU A 146 -8.29 -24.79 -1.98
N ASP A 147 -8.62 -24.94 -0.72
CA ASP A 147 -9.48 -24.03 0.05
C ASP A 147 -8.82 -22.70 0.42
N HIS A 148 -7.51 -22.55 0.14
CA HIS A 148 -6.78 -21.28 0.19
C HIS A 148 -6.87 -20.48 -1.12
N ALA A 149 -7.49 -21.00 -2.18
CA ALA A 149 -7.88 -20.22 -3.34
C ALA A 149 -9.10 -19.35 -2.96
N LEU A 150 -8.96 -18.04 -3.04
CA LEU A 150 -9.97 -17.09 -2.58
C LEU A 150 -10.93 -16.74 -3.72
N GLY A 151 -12.23 -16.90 -3.49
CA GLY A 151 -13.27 -16.63 -4.47
C GLY A 151 -13.26 -17.60 -5.65
N GLU A 152 -13.58 -17.10 -6.85
CA GLU A 152 -13.63 -17.91 -8.07
C GLU A 152 -12.24 -18.11 -8.68
N ILE A 153 -11.96 -19.33 -9.15
CA ILE A 153 -10.76 -19.61 -9.96
C ILE A 153 -10.81 -18.76 -11.24
N ASP A 154 -9.68 -18.19 -11.62
CA ASP A 154 -9.53 -17.26 -12.76
C ASP A 154 -10.25 -15.90 -12.60
N GLY A 155 -10.85 -15.64 -11.43
CA GLY A 155 -11.67 -14.46 -11.11
C GLY A 155 -10.97 -13.35 -10.33
N ALA A 156 -9.63 -13.39 -10.12
CA ALA A 156 -8.90 -12.47 -9.25
C ALA A 156 -9.05 -10.98 -9.56
N TRP A 157 -9.40 -10.62 -10.80
CA TRP A 157 -9.60 -9.22 -11.18
C TRP A 157 -10.67 -8.52 -10.34
N LYS A 158 -11.80 -9.19 -10.14
CA LYS A 158 -12.94 -8.65 -9.37
C LYS A 158 -12.54 -8.42 -7.91
N GLN A 159 -11.75 -9.32 -7.36
CA GLN A 159 -11.24 -9.25 -5.99
C GLN A 159 -10.23 -8.12 -5.85
N ALA A 160 -9.19 -8.09 -6.69
CA ALA A 160 -8.14 -7.08 -6.67
C ALA A 160 -8.69 -5.66 -6.86
N THR A 161 -9.72 -5.46 -7.67
CA THR A 161 -10.33 -4.14 -7.87
C THR A 161 -11.23 -3.70 -6.72
N SER A 162 -11.88 -4.62 -6.01
CA SER A 162 -12.75 -4.29 -4.88
C SER A 162 -11.98 -3.74 -3.67
N GLU A 163 -10.71 -4.09 -3.52
CA GLU A 163 -9.84 -3.62 -2.44
C GLU A 163 -9.32 -2.20 -2.66
N LEU A 164 -9.18 -1.80 -3.93
CA LEU A 164 -8.46 -0.57 -4.30
C LEU A 164 -9.11 0.71 -3.75
N ALA A 165 -10.42 0.73 -3.58
CA ALA A 165 -11.11 1.90 -3.02
C ALA A 165 -10.77 2.08 -1.53
N TYR A 166 -10.70 0.98 -0.78
CA TYR A 166 -10.30 0.99 0.64
C TYR A 166 -8.82 1.36 0.80
N GLU A 167 -7.96 0.80 -0.05
CA GLU A 167 -6.52 1.05 -0.01
C GLU A 167 -6.16 2.49 -0.40
N ARG A 168 -6.83 3.06 -1.42
CA ARG A 168 -6.42 4.33 -2.03
C ARG A 168 -6.88 5.56 -1.30
N SER A 169 -7.93 5.49 -0.49
CA SER A 169 -8.56 6.67 0.13
C SER A 169 -8.14 6.93 1.57
N GLY A 170 -7.37 6.03 2.19
CA GLY A 170 -7.01 6.13 3.60
C GLY A 170 -5.98 7.23 3.89
N PRO A 171 -5.88 7.67 5.18
CA PRO A 171 -4.95 8.71 5.61
C PRO A 171 -3.48 8.34 5.42
N GLU A 172 -3.16 7.07 5.27
CA GLU A 172 -1.82 6.57 4.93
C GLU A 172 -1.31 7.05 3.57
N ARG A 173 -2.18 7.66 2.74
CA ARG A 173 -1.83 8.19 1.43
C ARG A 173 -1.41 9.67 1.45
N PHE A 174 -1.39 10.28 2.64
CA PHE A 174 -0.92 11.66 2.85
C PHE A 174 -0.35 11.90 4.26
N LEU A 175 -0.16 10.86 5.09
CA LEU A 175 0.42 10.99 6.43
C LEU A 175 1.71 10.19 6.63
N GLU A 176 2.30 9.58 5.60
CA GLU A 176 3.53 8.78 5.77
C GLU A 176 4.74 9.67 6.12
N THR A 177 4.83 10.85 5.52
CA THR A 177 5.88 11.85 5.80
C THR A 177 5.41 12.99 6.70
N TYR A 178 4.17 12.95 7.21
CA TYR A 178 3.56 14.03 8.01
C TYR A 178 4.39 14.45 9.24
N TYR A 179 5.14 13.53 9.83
CA TYR A 179 5.95 13.82 11.01
C TYR A 179 6.97 14.94 10.75
N VAL A 180 7.49 15.12 9.54
CA VAL A 180 8.43 16.21 9.24
C VAL A 180 7.75 17.58 9.31
N LEU A 181 6.45 17.68 8.98
CA LEU A 181 5.67 18.91 9.17
C LEU A 181 5.47 19.21 10.65
N THR A 182 5.20 18.18 11.44
CA THR A 182 5.06 18.34 12.90
C THR A 182 6.36 18.85 13.53
N GLU A 183 7.51 18.31 13.15
CA GLU A 183 8.80 18.74 13.66
C GLU A 183 9.18 20.14 13.15
N LEU A 184 8.82 20.51 11.91
CA LEU A 184 8.97 21.87 11.41
C LEU A 184 8.16 22.87 12.26
N VAL A 185 6.89 22.56 12.55
CA VAL A 185 6.04 23.43 13.38
C VAL A 185 6.64 23.62 14.76
N ARG A 186 7.19 22.55 15.36
CA ARG A 186 7.88 22.62 16.65
C ARG A 186 9.15 23.48 16.58
N ALA A 187 9.94 23.30 15.53
CA ALA A 187 11.18 24.04 15.32
C ALA A 187 10.94 25.56 15.11
N LEU A 188 9.87 25.93 14.40
CA LEU A 188 9.49 27.32 14.16
C LEU A 188 8.89 27.99 15.40
N GLY A 189 8.39 27.21 16.37
CA GLY A 189 7.83 27.71 17.63
C GLY A 189 6.54 28.52 17.46
N ASP A 190 6.17 29.27 18.53
CA ASP A 190 4.89 29.97 18.60
C ASP A 190 4.84 31.28 17.79
N LYS A 191 5.99 31.78 17.36
CA LYS A 191 6.10 33.08 16.66
C LYS A 191 6.99 32.93 15.41
N PRO A 192 6.56 32.14 14.44
CA PRO A 192 7.30 32.01 13.16
C PRO A 192 7.32 33.38 12.46
N ASP A 193 8.34 33.61 11.63
CA ASP A 193 8.33 34.75 10.72
C ASP A 193 7.19 34.61 9.68
N THR A 194 6.97 35.66 8.91
CA THR A 194 5.89 35.71 7.91
C THR A 194 6.00 34.56 6.89
N ARG A 195 7.20 34.18 6.47
CA ARG A 195 7.43 33.09 5.49
C ARG A 195 7.14 31.74 6.08
N GLY A 196 7.60 31.50 7.31
CA GLY A 196 7.32 30.28 8.06
C GLY A 196 5.81 30.10 8.28
N ALA A 197 5.13 31.15 8.73
CA ALA A 197 3.70 31.15 8.96
C ALA A 197 2.90 30.89 7.66
N GLU A 198 3.24 31.56 6.57
CA GLU A 198 2.60 31.37 5.26
C GLU A 198 2.87 29.96 4.72
N GLY A 199 4.11 29.47 4.80
CA GLY A 199 4.49 28.15 4.33
C GLY A 199 3.73 27.04 5.07
N ILE A 200 3.68 27.08 6.40
CA ILE A 200 2.88 26.16 7.22
C ILE A 200 1.39 26.26 6.85
N GLY A 201 0.86 27.48 6.75
CA GLY A 201 -0.55 27.71 6.42
C GLY A 201 -0.94 27.03 5.09
N ARG A 202 -0.12 27.13 4.06
CA ARG A 202 -0.31 26.45 2.76
C ARG A 202 -0.31 24.94 2.90
N LEU A 203 0.66 24.36 3.63
CA LEU A 203 0.76 22.92 3.84
C LEU A 203 -0.44 22.38 4.62
N VAL A 204 -0.86 23.08 5.67
CA VAL A 204 -2.02 22.69 6.50
C VAL A 204 -3.33 22.80 5.72
N ALA A 205 -3.52 23.84 4.91
CA ALA A 205 -4.71 23.98 4.05
C ALA A 205 -4.84 22.81 3.07
N GLN A 206 -3.73 22.41 2.41
CA GLN A 206 -3.70 21.27 1.52
C GLN A 206 -4.00 19.94 2.27
N LEU A 207 -3.39 19.75 3.43
CA LEU A 207 -3.63 18.58 4.29
C LEU A 207 -5.10 18.49 4.73
N HIS A 208 -5.68 19.62 5.13
CA HIS A 208 -7.10 19.67 5.50
C HIS A 208 -8.02 19.27 4.34
N THR A 209 -7.74 19.75 3.14
CA THR A 209 -8.48 19.38 1.92
C THR A 209 -8.41 17.87 1.69
N MET A 210 -7.22 17.27 1.70
CA MET A 210 -7.05 15.83 1.50
C MET A 210 -7.77 15.01 2.58
N ARG A 211 -7.71 15.45 3.83
CA ARG A 211 -8.46 14.82 4.93
C ARG A 211 -9.97 14.85 4.68
N ARG A 212 -10.52 15.98 4.23
CA ARG A 212 -11.96 16.11 3.90
C ARG A 212 -12.35 15.16 2.75
N MET A 213 -11.53 15.09 1.71
CA MET A 213 -11.75 14.18 0.59
C MET A 213 -11.72 12.71 1.05
N SER A 214 -10.73 12.32 1.85
CA SER A 214 -10.62 10.97 2.42
C SER A 214 -11.84 10.57 3.26
N VAL A 215 -12.32 11.46 4.12
CA VAL A 215 -13.53 11.25 4.93
C VAL A 215 -14.78 11.14 4.04
N SER A 216 -14.87 11.93 2.97
CA SER A 216 -15.97 11.85 2.01
C SER A 216 -16.02 10.47 1.33
N VAL A 217 -14.86 9.96 0.89
CA VAL A 217 -14.76 8.61 0.30
C VAL A 217 -15.16 7.53 1.31
N ALA A 218 -14.73 7.65 2.57
CA ALA A 218 -15.15 6.72 3.63
C ALA A 218 -16.67 6.73 3.82
N GLY A 219 -17.32 7.91 3.77
CA GLY A 219 -18.78 8.02 3.79
C GLY A 219 -19.47 7.37 2.61
N MET A 220 -18.89 7.47 1.40
CA MET A 220 -19.39 6.79 0.20
C MET A 220 -19.30 5.26 0.34
N LEU A 221 -18.17 4.74 0.83
CA LEU A 221 -18.00 3.31 1.11
C LEU A 221 -18.99 2.80 2.16
N HIS A 222 -19.20 3.57 3.24
CA HIS A 222 -20.18 3.25 4.27
C HIS A 222 -21.62 3.19 3.71
N ALA A 223 -21.94 4.04 2.73
CA ALA A 223 -23.21 4.05 2.01
C ALA A 223 -23.32 2.97 0.92
N GLY A 224 -22.38 2.00 0.85
CA GLY A 224 -22.38 0.91 -0.11
C GLY A 224 -22.01 1.31 -1.54
N LYS A 225 -21.46 2.52 -1.77
CA LYS A 225 -20.98 2.96 -3.08
C LYS A 225 -19.59 2.41 -3.40
N GLU A 226 -19.23 2.38 -4.66
CA GLU A 226 -17.89 2.01 -5.15
C GLU A 226 -17.14 3.24 -5.69
N PRO A 227 -16.55 4.10 -4.83
CA PRO A 227 -15.94 5.37 -5.21
C PRO A 227 -14.52 5.19 -5.79
N VAL A 228 -14.39 4.48 -6.90
CA VAL A 228 -13.10 4.14 -7.53
C VAL A 228 -12.36 5.39 -8.04
N VAL A 229 -13.09 6.33 -8.63
CA VAL A 229 -12.54 7.59 -9.18
C VAL A 229 -12.11 8.49 -8.03
N GLU A 230 -12.99 8.71 -7.07
CA GLU A 230 -12.78 9.58 -5.92
C GLU A 230 -11.60 9.08 -5.05
N ALA A 231 -11.53 7.78 -4.79
CA ALA A 231 -10.41 7.16 -4.09
C ALA A 231 -9.08 7.32 -4.85
N SER A 232 -9.13 7.22 -6.20
CA SER A 232 -7.96 7.42 -7.05
C SER A 232 -7.48 8.88 -7.01
N ILE A 233 -8.40 9.86 -6.95
CA ILE A 233 -8.07 11.29 -6.81
C ILE A 233 -7.41 11.55 -5.46
N VAL A 234 -7.97 11.02 -4.35
CA VAL A 234 -7.38 11.16 -3.02
C VAL A 234 -5.94 10.64 -3.01
N LYS A 235 -5.72 9.46 -3.58
CA LYS A 235 -4.38 8.86 -3.65
C LYS A 235 -3.43 9.65 -4.53
N ASP A 236 -3.83 10.08 -5.72
CA ASP A 236 -2.96 10.84 -6.64
C ASP A 236 -2.50 12.16 -6.02
N ILE A 237 -3.44 12.97 -5.54
CA ILE A 237 -3.14 14.26 -4.91
C ILE A 237 -2.36 14.06 -3.60
N GLY A 238 -2.79 13.11 -2.77
CA GLY A 238 -2.19 12.84 -1.47
C GLY A 238 -0.74 12.41 -1.57
N THR A 239 -0.43 11.46 -2.44
CA THR A 239 0.94 10.96 -2.58
C THR A 239 1.89 11.94 -3.28
N ILE A 240 1.40 12.78 -4.17
CA ILE A 240 2.18 13.90 -4.75
C ILE A 240 2.52 14.93 -3.66
N TRP A 241 1.54 15.30 -2.84
CA TRP A 241 1.76 16.21 -1.72
C TRP A 241 2.78 15.64 -0.73
N GLU A 242 2.60 14.38 -0.35
CA GLU A 242 3.43 13.66 0.60
C GLU A 242 4.88 13.46 0.10
N GLN A 243 5.05 13.20 -1.20
CA GLN A 243 6.36 13.13 -1.83
C GLN A 243 7.08 14.48 -1.84
N ALA A 244 6.35 15.58 -2.05
CA ALA A 244 6.90 16.92 -2.09
C ALA A 244 7.15 17.51 -0.67
N LEU A 245 6.49 16.98 0.36
CA LEU A 245 6.50 17.55 1.71
C LEU A 245 7.91 17.65 2.30
N PRO A 246 8.80 16.62 2.26
CA PRO A 246 10.14 16.72 2.83
C PRO A 246 10.96 17.85 2.20
N GLN A 247 10.84 18.05 0.88
CA GLN A 247 11.53 19.14 0.21
C GLN A 247 11.02 20.51 0.65
N ARG A 248 9.69 20.68 0.74
CA ARG A 248 9.06 21.93 1.20
C ARG A 248 9.43 22.24 2.66
N VAL A 249 9.48 21.20 3.50
CA VAL A 249 9.93 21.34 4.89
C VAL A 249 11.39 21.78 4.95
N ARG A 250 12.27 21.20 4.12
CA ARG A 250 13.68 21.61 4.01
C ARG A 250 13.82 23.08 3.64
N ASP A 251 13.04 23.54 2.67
CA ASP A 251 13.10 24.91 2.18
C ASP A 251 12.61 25.90 3.26
N LEU A 252 11.61 25.52 4.07
CA LEU A 252 11.13 26.31 5.20
C LEU A 252 12.06 26.23 6.42
N ALA A 253 12.72 25.10 6.65
CA ALA A 253 13.66 24.94 7.75
C ALA A 253 14.88 25.86 7.63
N ALA A 254 15.20 26.35 6.42
CA ALA A 254 16.25 27.35 6.23
C ALA A 254 15.98 28.71 6.93
N PHE A 255 14.75 28.93 7.40
CA PHE A 255 14.36 30.13 8.18
C PHE A 255 14.20 29.84 9.68
N VAL A 256 14.58 28.65 10.15
CA VAL A 256 14.58 28.30 11.57
C VAL A 256 15.89 28.76 12.18
N GLU A 257 15.81 29.46 13.33
CA GLU A 257 17.00 29.86 14.07
C GLU A 257 17.81 28.63 14.53
N PRO A 258 19.15 28.64 14.36
CA PRO A 258 20.00 27.50 14.65
C PRO A 258 19.92 26.94 16.08
N ASP A 259 19.64 27.81 17.04
CA ASP A 259 19.59 27.46 18.47
C ASP A 259 18.23 26.92 18.94
N ALA A 260 17.27 26.73 18.03
CA ALA A 260 15.98 26.17 18.39
C ALA A 260 16.15 24.72 18.89
N SER A 261 15.75 24.45 20.13
CA SER A 261 15.92 23.15 20.82
C SER A 261 15.31 21.95 20.06
N ASN A 262 14.41 22.20 19.12
CA ASN A 262 13.75 21.18 18.31
C ASN A 262 14.36 21.01 16.92
N HIS A 263 15.40 21.77 16.56
CA HIS A 263 16.04 21.68 15.25
C HIS A 263 16.74 20.34 15.04
N GLU A 264 17.37 19.80 16.08
CA GLU A 264 18.08 18.53 16.06
C GLU A 264 17.19 17.35 15.62
N ILE A 265 15.94 17.33 16.11
CA ILE A 265 14.98 16.27 15.72
C ILE A 265 14.62 16.39 14.24
N LEU A 266 14.37 17.62 13.77
CA LEU A 266 14.08 17.89 12.37
C LEU A 266 15.25 17.46 11.46
N ASP A 267 16.48 17.78 11.83
CA ASP A 267 17.70 17.40 11.13
C ASP A 267 17.90 15.88 11.05
N THR A 268 17.40 15.16 12.04
CA THR A 268 17.45 13.69 12.06
C THR A 268 16.39 13.06 11.16
N VAL A 269 15.15 13.56 11.20
CA VAL A 269 14.02 12.90 10.51
C VAL A 269 13.88 13.33 9.04
N LEU A 270 14.29 14.54 8.70
CA LEU A 270 14.12 15.09 7.35
C LEU A 270 14.94 14.34 6.29
N PRO A 271 16.23 14.02 6.47
CA PRO A 271 16.99 13.23 5.51
C PRO A 271 16.39 11.83 5.27
N TYR A 272 15.85 11.22 6.32
CA TYR A 272 15.14 9.93 6.18
C TYR A 272 13.87 10.07 5.34
N ALA A 273 13.04 11.08 5.62
CA ALA A 273 11.83 11.36 4.84
C ALA A 273 12.14 11.63 3.37
N MET A 274 13.21 12.36 3.06
CA MET A 274 13.66 12.60 1.70
C MET A 274 14.05 11.32 0.96
N LYS A 275 14.66 10.34 1.64
CA LYS A 275 14.99 9.03 1.07
C LYS A 275 13.76 8.15 0.86
N VAL A 276 12.72 8.33 1.66
CA VAL A 276 11.45 7.59 1.54
C VAL A 276 10.55 8.16 0.44
N ALA A 277 10.55 9.47 0.25
CA ALA A 277 9.62 10.20 -0.61
C ALA A 277 9.48 9.63 -2.04
N PRO A 278 10.55 9.22 -2.77
CA PRO A 278 10.43 8.76 -4.15
C PRO A 278 9.48 7.58 -4.37
N LYS A 279 9.28 6.70 -3.38
CA LYS A 279 8.41 5.51 -3.52
C LYS A 279 6.92 5.84 -3.42
N LEU A 280 6.54 6.97 -2.82
CA LEU A 280 5.17 7.26 -2.41
C LEU A 280 4.19 7.36 -3.58
N THR A 281 4.63 7.87 -4.72
CA THR A 281 3.82 7.97 -5.94
C THR A 281 3.77 6.68 -6.77
N ILE A 282 4.54 5.64 -6.36
CA ILE A 282 4.63 4.37 -7.09
C ILE A 282 3.73 3.31 -6.44
N GLN A 283 3.76 3.18 -5.12
CA GLN A 283 3.05 2.15 -4.36
C GLN A 283 1.51 2.30 -4.44
N GLY A 284 0.76 1.19 -4.54
CA GLY A 284 -0.71 1.21 -4.59
C GLY A 284 -1.29 1.76 -5.91
N GLY A 285 -0.52 1.66 -7.00
CA GLY A 285 -0.80 2.22 -8.31
C GLY A 285 -0.03 3.51 -8.56
N THR A 286 0.70 3.56 -9.69
CA THR A 286 1.47 4.77 -10.05
C THR A 286 0.55 5.94 -10.40
N THR A 287 1.09 7.14 -10.34
CA THR A 287 0.40 8.38 -10.78
C THR A 287 -0.22 8.22 -12.17
N GLU A 288 0.48 7.60 -13.12
CA GLU A 288 0.02 7.39 -14.49
C GLU A 288 -1.19 6.44 -14.54
N VAL A 289 -1.14 5.34 -13.79
CA VAL A 289 -2.26 4.39 -13.68
C VAL A 289 -3.49 5.05 -13.07
N LEU A 290 -3.30 5.83 -11.99
CA LEU A 290 -4.40 6.54 -11.32
C LEU A 290 -5.05 7.58 -12.24
N ARG A 291 -4.25 8.39 -12.92
CA ARG A 291 -4.76 9.39 -13.88
C ARG A 291 -5.48 8.75 -15.05
N GLY A 292 -5.03 7.56 -15.51
CA GLY A 292 -5.77 6.78 -16.49
C GLY A 292 -7.14 6.29 -16.00
N ILE A 293 -7.27 5.94 -14.70
CA ILE A 293 -8.55 5.56 -14.07
C ILE A 293 -9.45 6.79 -13.94
N ILE A 294 -8.90 7.90 -13.44
CA ILE A 294 -9.62 9.18 -13.26
C ILE A 294 -10.15 9.67 -14.61
N ALA A 295 -9.30 9.72 -15.63
CA ALA A 295 -9.70 10.18 -16.97
C ALA A 295 -10.86 9.37 -17.56
N ARG A 296 -10.80 8.02 -17.44
CA ARG A 296 -11.90 7.15 -17.88
C ARG A 296 -13.19 7.41 -17.09
N GLY A 297 -13.08 7.52 -15.76
CA GLY A 297 -14.24 7.76 -14.91
C GLY A 297 -14.91 9.12 -15.13
N LEU A 298 -14.16 10.11 -15.64
CA LEU A 298 -14.65 11.42 -16.02
C LEU A 298 -15.09 11.50 -17.50
N GLY A 299 -15.04 10.40 -18.25
CA GLY A 299 -15.44 10.37 -19.65
C GLY A 299 -14.45 11.06 -20.61
N LEU A 300 -13.19 11.25 -20.19
CA LEU A 300 -12.14 11.89 -21.00
C LEU A 300 -11.36 10.89 -21.90
N ARG A 301 -11.70 9.60 -21.82
CA ARG A 301 -11.08 8.48 -22.58
C ARG A 301 -12.08 7.43 -22.93
#